data_247439f84daf7bd5cb9f1e47edd01b69
#
_entry.id   247439f84daf7bd5cb9f1e47edd01b69
#
_cell.length_a   1.000
_cell.length_b   1.000
_cell.length_c   1.000
_cell.angle_alpha   90.00
_cell.angle_beta   90.00
_cell.angle_gamma   90.00
#
_symmetry.space_group_name_H-M   'P 1'
#
loop_
_entity.id
_entity.type
_entity.pdbx_description
1 polymer ?
#
loop_
_entity_poly.entity_id
_entity_poly.type
_entity_poly.pdbx_seq_one_letter_code
_entity_poly.pdbx_strand_id
1 'polypeptide(L)'
;MSGDKDYYSLLGVPRNATQEQIRRAYREAALRLHPDRNIEPGDTEVFLDVGQAYETLVDPETRAAYDAQLLEKESEMAERSCFQCRTLHSRRKILVLDEPQVHYLLLKLRTAEHLPEIRPQINICVVIDRSTSMRGQRMDQVRSAVLTILGDLHEDDSASVVAFSDRAEVIVSPDHAKDIPTARARLSLLQADGGTEIGQGLQSGLAELDRRMTPESISHLILITDGRTYGDEDLCLELASQAHDKSISINSIGIGADWNDRLLDEIASRTGGNVVFLSTPTAVTDLLHNIFDSLSQVVAGNVQLTGAIGQSLDLRSAFRLRPDPMPLGDRLPLSLGNLLKDSSIEVLLELVVHPVSEQGALSIAHLTISGEILNPTIDCTDLPLAILSDVTDTPDTEPPASDIVDALNKIAMYRLQEKARHEAELGQVKQAARRLENLATHLLSYGEKELAKAALNEAVRLGHTQRLSSEGEKTLKYGTRALLLPAKTGEP
;
A
#
# COMPACT_ATOMS: atom_id res chain seq x y z
N MET A 1 -18.05 14.29 17.70
CA MET A 1 -19.29 13.87 17.01
C MET A 1 -19.23 12.36 16.88
N SER A 2 -20.16 11.64 17.52
CA SER A 2 -20.21 10.16 17.51
C SER A 2 -20.51 9.71 16.08
N GLY A 3 -19.49 9.24 15.35
CA GLY A 3 -19.69 8.59 14.07
C GLY A 3 -20.54 7.35 14.30
N ASP A 4 -21.58 7.21 13.53
CA ASP A 4 -22.59 6.14 13.52
C ASP A 4 -21.89 4.77 13.33
N LYS A 5 -21.40 4.19 14.42
CA LYS A 5 -20.66 2.92 14.38
C LYS A 5 -21.62 1.79 14.05
N ASP A 6 -21.31 1.02 13.03
CA ASP A 6 -22.04 -0.20 12.67
C ASP A 6 -22.07 -1.17 13.88
N TYR A 7 -23.26 -1.63 14.26
CA TYR A 7 -23.48 -2.52 15.41
C TYR A 7 -22.73 -3.84 15.29
N TYR A 8 -22.54 -4.34 14.08
CA TYR A 8 -21.71 -5.53 13.84
C TYR A 8 -20.25 -5.28 14.15
N SER A 9 -19.75 -4.11 13.76
CA SER A 9 -18.37 -3.68 14.07
C SER A 9 -18.15 -3.42 15.56
N LEU A 10 -19.13 -2.87 16.27
CA LEU A 10 -19.08 -2.67 17.72
C LEU A 10 -18.95 -3.98 18.49
N LEU A 11 -19.65 -5.03 18.04
CA LEU A 11 -19.57 -6.37 18.61
C LEU A 11 -18.37 -7.16 18.07
N GLY A 12 -17.69 -6.69 17.03
CA GLY A 12 -16.59 -7.42 16.38
C GLY A 12 -17.06 -8.69 15.68
N VAL A 13 -18.29 -8.68 15.12
CA VAL A 13 -18.88 -9.82 14.40
C VAL A 13 -19.23 -9.41 12.97
N PRO A 14 -19.20 -10.32 12.00
CA PRO A 14 -19.66 -10.02 10.65
C PRO A 14 -21.19 -9.95 10.57
N ARG A 15 -21.69 -9.33 9.51
CA ARG A 15 -23.12 -9.14 9.30
C ARG A 15 -23.93 -10.42 9.12
N ASN A 16 -23.30 -11.52 8.74
CA ASN A 16 -23.93 -12.85 8.67
C ASN A 16 -23.77 -13.67 9.96
N ALA A 17 -23.34 -13.06 11.06
CA ALA A 17 -23.18 -13.74 12.33
C ALA A 17 -24.48 -14.40 12.81
N THR A 18 -24.36 -15.62 13.33
CA THR A 18 -25.49 -16.31 13.96
C THR A 18 -25.85 -15.67 15.31
N GLN A 19 -27.06 -15.92 15.79
CA GLN A 19 -27.46 -15.44 17.13
C GLN A 19 -26.52 -15.90 18.24
N GLU A 20 -25.96 -17.12 18.13
CA GLU A 20 -25.01 -17.63 19.11
C GLU A 20 -23.70 -16.87 19.10
N GLN A 21 -23.21 -16.53 17.91
CA GLN A 21 -22.01 -15.73 17.72
C GLN A 21 -22.19 -14.32 18.27
N ILE A 22 -23.31 -13.66 18.00
CA ILE A 22 -23.67 -12.36 18.56
C ILE A 22 -23.72 -12.40 20.09
N ARG A 23 -24.35 -13.43 20.68
CA ARG A 23 -24.40 -13.63 22.13
C ARG A 23 -23.04 -13.88 22.76
N ARG A 24 -22.17 -14.60 22.05
CA ARG A 24 -20.80 -14.86 22.50
C ARG A 24 -19.95 -13.58 22.46
N ALA A 25 -19.98 -12.87 21.35
CA ALA A 25 -19.25 -11.61 21.18
C ALA A 25 -19.65 -10.56 22.22
N TYR A 26 -20.95 -10.42 22.49
CA TYR A 26 -21.44 -9.54 23.55
C TYR A 26 -20.89 -9.93 24.92
N ARG A 27 -20.90 -11.23 25.29
CA ARG A 27 -20.34 -11.67 26.58
C ARG A 27 -18.87 -11.35 26.72
N GLU A 28 -18.09 -11.55 25.64
CA GLU A 28 -16.66 -11.24 25.62
C GLU A 28 -16.40 -9.74 25.73
N ALA A 29 -17.17 -8.91 24.99
CA ALA A 29 -17.10 -7.46 25.06
C ALA A 29 -17.54 -6.91 26.43
N ALA A 30 -18.65 -7.42 26.98
CA ALA A 30 -19.15 -7.04 28.30
C ALA A 30 -18.18 -7.36 29.44
N LEU A 31 -17.49 -8.50 29.38
CA LEU A 31 -16.46 -8.86 30.36
C LEU A 31 -15.22 -7.94 30.29
N ARG A 32 -14.88 -7.47 29.09
CA ARG A 32 -13.73 -6.61 28.87
C ARG A 32 -14.02 -5.15 29.25
N LEU A 33 -15.22 -4.65 28.98
CA LEU A 33 -15.62 -3.24 29.15
C LEU A 33 -16.43 -2.98 30.43
N HIS A 34 -16.56 -3.96 31.34
CA HIS A 34 -17.38 -3.83 32.55
C HIS A 34 -16.90 -2.68 33.44
N PRO A 35 -17.79 -1.73 33.82
CA PRO A 35 -17.40 -0.53 34.57
C PRO A 35 -16.77 -0.81 35.95
N ASP A 36 -17.05 -1.98 36.55
CA ASP A 36 -16.39 -2.40 37.82
C ASP A 36 -14.93 -2.82 37.64
N ARG A 37 -14.45 -3.03 36.41
CA ARG A 37 -13.09 -3.43 36.09
C ARG A 37 -12.27 -2.35 35.41
N ASN A 38 -12.91 -1.41 34.71
CA ASN A 38 -12.30 -0.34 33.97
C ASN A 38 -12.82 1.01 34.49
N ILE A 39 -11.89 1.87 34.91
CA ILE A 39 -12.20 3.17 35.57
C ILE A 39 -11.97 4.35 34.59
N GLU A 40 -11.68 4.10 33.32
CA GLU A 40 -11.42 5.20 32.36
C GLU A 40 -12.73 5.83 31.84
N PRO A 41 -12.80 7.18 31.73
CA PRO A 41 -14.04 7.92 31.37
C PRO A 41 -14.44 7.74 29.90
N GLY A 42 -14.21 6.78 29.20
CA GLY A 42 -14.68 6.49 27.82
C GLY A 42 -15.30 5.08 27.72
N ASP A 43 -14.93 4.19 28.63
CA ASP A 43 -15.35 2.79 28.56
C ASP A 43 -16.85 2.60 28.86
N THR A 44 -17.45 3.52 29.60
CA THR A 44 -18.89 3.46 29.92
C THR A 44 -19.76 3.76 28.70
N GLU A 45 -19.37 4.72 27.84
CA GLU A 45 -20.10 5.00 26.59
C GLU A 45 -19.98 3.82 25.61
N VAL A 46 -18.79 3.28 25.44
CA VAL A 46 -18.56 2.11 24.58
C VAL A 46 -19.32 0.90 25.09
N PHE A 47 -19.43 0.70 26.40
CA PHE A 47 -20.22 -0.36 26.99
C PHE A 47 -21.73 -0.22 26.70
N LEU A 48 -22.25 1.00 26.75
CA LEU A 48 -23.65 1.28 26.40
C LEU A 48 -23.90 1.03 24.90
N ASP A 49 -23.00 1.47 24.02
CA ASP A 49 -23.07 1.23 22.58
C ASP A 49 -23.08 -0.28 22.27
N VAL A 50 -22.19 -1.05 22.90
CA VAL A 50 -22.14 -2.52 22.78
C VAL A 50 -23.43 -3.18 23.27
N GLY A 51 -24.02 -2.66 24.37
CA GLY A 51 -25.33 -3.11 24.87
C GLY A 51 -26.46 -2.88 23.87
N GLN A 52 -26.54 -1.69 23.29
CA GLN A 52 -27.51 -1.33 22.27
C GLN A 52 -27.34 -2.17 20.99
N ALA A 53 -26.10 -2.36 20.55
CA ALA A 53 -25.79 -3.21 19.40
C ALA A 53 -26.29 -4.65 19.63
N TYR A 54 -26.05 -5.20 20.82
CA TYR A 54 -26.54 -6.53 21.16
C TYR A 54 -28.06 -6.63 21.17
N GLU A 55 -28.77 -5.69 21.82
CA GLU A 55 -30.24 -5.69 21.88
C GLU A 55 -30.85 -5.65 20.49
N THR A 56 -30.27 -4.86 19.57
CA THR A 56 -30.76 -4.75 18.18
C THR A 56 -30.47 -6.01 17.37
N LEU A 57 -29.28 -6.60 17.52
CA LEU A 57 -28.86 -7.71 16.65
C LEU A 57 -29.27 -9.10 17.14
N VAL A 58 -29.62 -9.26 18.44
CA VAL A 58 -30.02 -10.56 19.00
C VAL A 58 -31.45 -10.94 18.60
N ASP A 59 -32.32 -9.99 18.39
CA ASP A 59 -33.70 -10.23 17.96
C ASP A 59 -33.83 -10.19 16.44
N PRO A 60 -34.42 -11.22 15.78
CA PRO A 60 -34.50 -11.29 14.33
C PRO A 60 -35.27 -10.14 13.68
N GLU A 61 -36.31 -9.61 14.32
CA GLU A 61 -37.14 -8.53 13.75
C GLU A 61 -36.43 -7.21 13.79
N THR A 62 -35.83 -6.84 14.93
CA THR A 62 -35.05 -5.61 15.07
C THR A 62 -33.78 -5.64 14.25
N ARG A 63 -33.14 -6.80 14.14
CA ARG A 63 -31.99 -7.01 13.27
C ARG A 63 -32.37 -6.79 11.79
N ALA A 64 -33.46 -7.37 11.31
CA ALA A 64 -33.89 -7.20 9.92
C ALA A 64 -34.22 -5.74 9.59
N ALA A 65 -34.86 -5.02 10.53
CA ALA A 65 -35.10 -3.59 10.37
C ALA A 65 -33.81 -2.77 10.33
N TYR A 66 -32.84 -3.09 11.19
CA TYR A 66 -31.53 -2.47 11.21
C TYR A 66 -30.75 -2.75 9.91
N ASP A 67 -30.74 -4.00 9.45
CA ASP A 67 -30.07 -4.39 8.20
C ASP A 67 -30.66 -3.65 6.98
N ALA A 68 -31.99 -3.46 6.94
CA ALA A 68 -32.64 -2.69 5.89
C ALA A 68 -32.22 -1.20 5.91
N GLN A 69 -32.19 -0.57 7.08
CA GLN A 69 -31.71 0.81 7.25
C GLN A 69 -30.23 0.95 6.86
N LEU A 70 -29.42 -0.04 7.22
CA LEU A 70 -28.01 -0.04 6.91
C LEU A 70 -27.77 -0.13 5.38
N LEU A 71 -28.55 -1.00 4.68
CA LEU A 71 -28.52 -1.12 3.22
C LEU A 71 -28.95 0.18 2.52
N GLU A 72 -29.99 0.82 3.00
CA GLU A 72 -30.47 2.11 2.47
C GLU A 72 -29.40 3.19 2.62
N LYS A 73 -28.82 3.31 3.82
CA LYS A 73 -27.72 4.24 4.10
C LYS A 73 -26.48 3.98 3.24
N GLU A 74 -26.09 2.71 3.06
CA GLU A 74 -24.97 2.33 2.20
C GLU A 74 -25.23 2.65 0.73
N SER A 75 -26.47 2.48 0.27
CA SER A 75 -26.87 2.86 -1.09
C SER A 75 -26.78 4.37 -1.29
N GLU A 76 -27.28 5.17 -0.36
CA GLU A 76 -27.17 6.62 -0.39
C GLU A 76 -25.70 7.09 -0.35
N MET A 77 -24.87 6.46 0.50
CA MET A 77 -23.46 6.74 0.56
C MET A 77 -22.76 6.41 -0.77
N ALA A 78 -23.07 5.27 -1.36
CA ALA A 78 -22.49 4.86 -2.63
C ALA A 78 -22.87 5.81 -3.79
N GLU A 79 -24.12 6.31 -3.82
CA GLU A 79 -24.58 7.29 -4.81
C GLU A 79 -23.86 8.65 -4.68
N ARG A 80 -23.51 9.04 -3.46
CA ARG A 80 -22.77 10.29 -3.16
C ARG A 80 -21.26 10.13 -3.17
N SER A 81 -20.77 8.91 -3.36
CA SER A 81 -19.33 8.65 -3.34
C SER A 81 -18.64 9.18 -4.59
N CYS A 82 -17.48 9.78 -4.39
CA CYS A 82 -16.57 10.16 -5.48
C CYS A 82 -15.78 8.97 -6.02
N PHE A 83 -15.94 7.81 -5.42
CA PHE A 83 -15.25 6.58 -5.80
C PHE A 83 -16.20 5.64 -6.53
N GLN A 84 -15.66 4.93 -7.51
CA GLN A 84 -16.31 3.80 -8.17
C GLN A 84 -15.40 2.58 -8.09
N CYS A 85 -15.93 1.46 -7.65
CA CYS A 85 -15.18 0.23 -7.54
C CYS A 85 -15.85 -0.90 -8.32
N ARG A 86 -15.10 -1.49 -9.25
CA ARG A 86 -15.51 -2.71 -9.94
C ARG A 86 -14.82 -3.90 -9.27
N THR A 87 -15.63 -4.88 -8.86
CA THR A 87 -15.16 -6.12 -8.25
C THR A 87 -15.18 -7.26 -9.25
N LEU A 88 -14.09 -7.99 -9.37
CA LEU A 88 -13.97 -9.18 -10.20
C LEU A 88 -13.60 -10.38 -9.33
N HIS A 89 -14.28 -11.50 -9.52
CA HIS A 89 -14.05 -12.74 -8.79
C HIS A 89 -13.28 -13.75 -9.66
N SER A 90 -12.36 -14.51 -9.08
CA SER A 90 -11.68 -15.62 -9.78
C SER A 90 -12.64 -16.75 -10.13
N ARG A 91 -13.70 -16.90 -9.36
CA ARG A 91 -14.82 -17.81 -9.59
C ARG A 91 -16.09 -17.10 -9.16
N ARG A 92 -17.15 -17.19 -9.92
CA ARG A 92 -18.43 -16.57 -9.56
C ARG A 92 -19.12 -17.27 -8.40
N LYS A 93 -18.82 -18.55 -8.20
CA LYS A 93 -19.40 -19.40 -7.16
C LYS A 93 -18.32 -20.10 -6.37
N ILE A 94 -18.61 -20.32 -5.10
CA ILE A 94 -17.76 -21.10 -4.19
C ILE A 94 -18.34 -22.51 -4.12
N LEU A 95 -17.48 -23.52 -4.10
CA LEU A 95 -17.94 -24.91 -4.05
C LEU A 95 -18.16 -25.37 -2.60
N VAL A 96 -19.15 -26.24 -2.41
CA VAL A 96 -19.26 -27.02 -1.17
C VAL A 96 -18.12 -28.02 -1.16
N LEU A 97 -17.14 -27.81 -0.29
CA LEU A 97 -15.95 -28.65 -0.13
C LEU A 97 -15.59 -28.79 1.34
N ASP A 98 -15.11 -29.97 1.71
CA ASP A 98 -14.57 -30.25 3.05
C ASP A 98 -13.11 -29.75 3.21
N GLU A 99 -12.52 -29.22 2.14
CA GLU A 99 -11.16 -28.70 2.11
C GLU A 99 -11.16 -27.17 1.88
N PRO A 100 -10.17 -26.44 2.43
CA PRO A 100 -10.01 -25.03 2.14
C PRO A 100 -9.80 -24.75 0.66
N GLN A 101 -10.40 -23.70 0.12
CA GLN A 101 -10.24 -23.29 -1.26
C GLN A 101 -9.78 -21.83 -1.37
N VAL A 102 -8.96 -21.54 -2.39
CA VAL A 102 -8.47 -20.18 -2.62
C VAL A 102 -9.43 -19.44 -3.54
N HIS A 103 -9.78 -18.22 -3.14
CA HIS A 103 -10.59 -17.31 -3.91
C HIS A 103 -9.84 -15.98 -4.10
N TYR A 104 -9.77 -15.49 -5.34
CA TYR A 104 -9.16 -14.20 -5.63
C TYR A 104 -10.22 -13.18 -5.96
N LEU A 105 -10.04 -11.99 -5.41
CA LEU A 105 -10.90 -10.83 -5.62
C LEU A 105 -10.05 -9.68 -6.15
N LEU A 106 -10.37 -9.18 -7.34
CA LEU A 106 -9.70 -8.01 -7.92
C LEU A 106 -10.62 -6.80 -7.81
N LEU A 107 -10.19 -5.82 -7.02
CA LEU A 107 -10.84 -4.52 -6.87
C LEU A 107 -10.19 -3.54 -7.83
N LYS A 108 -11.00 -2.87 -8.66
CA LYS A 108 -10.57 -1.79 -9.57
C LYS A 108 -11.28 -0.51 -9.18
N LEU A 109 -10.55 0.35 -8.50
CA LEU A 109 -11.01 1.62 -7.98
C LEU A 109 -10.68 2.74 -8.97
N ARG A 110 -11.64 3.62 -9.22
CA ARG A 110 -11.51 4.85 -10.00
C ARG A 110 -12.27 5.98 -9.33
N THR A 111 -12.01 7.21 -9.75
CA THR A 111 -12.88 8.33 -9.41
C THR A 111 -14.15 8.32 -10.26
N ALA A 112 -15.24 8.90 -9.74
CA ALA A 112 -16.44 9.18 -10.53
C ALA A 112 -16.13 10.21 -11.62
N GLU A 113 -16.82 10.10 -12.78
CA GLU A 113 -16.53 10.88 -14.00
C GLU A 113 -16.75 12.41 -13.89
N HIS A 114 -17.33 12.88 -12.78
CA HIS A 114 -17.82 14.26 -12.65
C HIS A 114 -17.00 15.13 -11.68
N LEU A 115 -15.80 14.68 -11.29
CA LEU A 115 -14.97 15.50 -10.41
C LEU A 115 -14.33 16.66 -11.18
N PRO A 116 -14.49 17.92 -10.72
CA PRO A 116 -13.85 19.06 -11.34
C PRO A 116 -12.33 18.94 -11.27
N GLU A 117 -11.67 19.42 -12.32
CA GLU A 117 -10.22 19.42 -12.40
C GLU A 117 -9.65 20.51 -11.47
N ILE A 118 -9.05 20.06 -10.38
CA ILE A 118 -8.29 20.93 -9.49
C ILE A 118 -6.91 20.30 -9.30
N ARG A 119 -5.86 21.05 -9.62
CA ARG A 119 -4.51 20.67 -9.29
C ARG A 119 -4.34 20.84 -7.77
N PRO A 120 -3.93 19.80 -7.02
CA PRO A 120 -3.68 19.94 -5.60
C PRO A 120 -2.45 20.83 -5.35
N GLN A 121 -2.43 21.49 -4.20
CA GLN A 121 -1.22 22.10 -3.68
C GLN A 121 -0.24 21.00 -3.25
N ILE A 122 0.99 21.05 -3.74
CA ILE A 122 2.01 20.04 -3.42
C ILE A 122 2.86 20.52 -2.25
N ASN A 123 3.00 19.68 -1.22
CA ASN A 123 3.93 19.87 -0.12
C ASN A 123 4.90 18.69 -0.11
N ILE A 124 6.13 18.90 -0.60
CA ILE A 124 7.10 17.82 -0.79
C ILE A 124 8.36 18.02 0.06
N CYS A 125 8.86 16.92 0.65
CA CYS A 125 10.16 16.88 1.29
C CYS A 125 11.05 15.82 0.64
N VAL A 126 12.21 16.24 0.12
CA VAL A 126 13.23 15.32 -0.38
C VAL A 126 14.28 15.08 0.71
N VAL A 127 14.36 13.84 1.18
CA VAL A 127 15.30 13.40 2.22
C VAL A 127 16.44 12.62 1.56
N ILE A 128 17.63 13.18 1.61
CA ILE A 128 18.82 12.72 0.86
C ILE A 128 19.81 12.08 1.83
N ASP A 129 20.14 10.84 1.60
CA ASP A 129 21.29 10.19 2.21
C ASP A 129 22.58 10.88 1.73
N ARG A 130 23.38 11.35 2.68
CA ARG A 130 24.72 11.92 2.41
C ARG A 130 25.85 11.09 3.00
N SER A 131 25.61 9.80 3.26
CA SER A 131 26.63 8.87 3.71
C SER A 131 27.82 8.77 2.75
N THR A 132 28.91 8.22 3.23
CA THR A 132 30.17 8.12 2.45
C THR A 132 30.00 7.40 1.12
N SER A 133 29.07 6.44 0.99
CA SER A 133 28.76 5.69 -0.24
C SER A 133 28.15 6.54 -1.34
N MET A 134 27.49 7.65 -0.98
CA MET A 134 26.88 8.58 -1.93
C MET A 134 27.87 9.50 -2.66
N ARG A 135 29.17 9.41 -2.38
CA ARG A 135 30.20 10.29 -2.99
C ARG A 135 30.22 10.20 -4.53
N GLY A 136 30.54 11.33 -5.15
CA GLY A 136 30.76 11.45 -6.60
C GLY A 136 29.45 11.49 -7.38
N GLN A 137 29.36 10.71 -8.46
CA GLN A 137 28.28 10.79 -9.43
C GLN A 137 26.88 10.60 -8.80
N ARG A 138 26.72 9.78 -7.76
CA ARG A 138 25.43 9.59 -7.07
C ARG A 138 24.92 10.91 -6.49
N MET A 139 25.75 11.58 -5.69
CA MET A 139 25.40 12.86 -5.08
C MET A 139 25.18 13.95 -6.12
N ASP A 140 25.98 13.99 -7.17
CA ASP A 140 25.86 15.03 -8.23
C ASP A 140 24.55 14.89 -9.00
N GLN A 141 24.14 13.66 -9.32
CA GLN A 141 22.86 13.38 -9.97
C GLN A 141 21.67 13.74 -9.07
N VAL A 142 21.72 13.36 -7.79
CA VAL A 142 20.65 13.69 -6.83
C VAL A 142 20.52 15.21 -6.66
N ARG A 143 21.62 15.95 -6.52
CA ARG A 143 21.61 17.43 -6.44
C ARG A 143 20.96 18.04 -7.69
N SER A 144 21.35 17.57 -8.88
CA SER A 144 20.82 18.06 -10.14
C SER A 144 19.31 17.80 -10.24
N ALA A 145 18.87 16.59 -9.90
CA ALA A 145 17.48 16.21 -9.94
C ALA A 145 16.61 17.02 -8.97
N VAL A 146 17.09 17.24 -7.74
CA VAL A 146 16.41 18.08 -6.75
C VAL A 146 16.28 19.53 -7.22
N LEU A 147 17.33 20.09 -7.82
CA LEU A 147 17.27 21.45 -8.37
C LEU A 147 16.25 21.58 -9.51
N THR A 148 16.07 20.54 -10.31
CA THR A 148 15.03 20.52 -11.36
C THR A 148 13.65 20.60 -10.73
N ILE A 149 13.35 19.75 -9.73
CA ILE A 149 12.03 19.78 -9.04
C ILE A 149 11.78 21.14 -8.39
N LEU A 150 12.77 21.73 -7.71
CA LEU A 150 12.61 23.05 -7.11
C LEU A 150 12.32 24.13 -8.15
N GLY A 151 12.82 23.97 -9.38
CA GLY A 151 12.54 24.87 -10.50
C GLY A 151 11.13 24.70 -11.08
N ASP A 152 10.50 23.53 -10.91
CA ASP A 152 9.17 23.20 -11.45
C ASP A 152 8.03 23.52 -10.47
N LEU A 153 8.34 24.04 -9.26
CA LEU A 153 7.34 24.39 -8.24
C LEU A 153 6.43 25.53 -8.70
N HIS A 154 5.12 25.35 -8.53
CA HIS A 154 4.14 26.43 -8.70
C HIS A 154 4.13 27.38 -7.48
N GLU A 155 3.45 28.53 -7.61
CA GLU A 155 3.40 29.56 -6.55
C GLU A 155 2.86 29.04 -5.24
N ASP A 156 1.88 28.13 -5.27
CA ASP A 156 1.23 27.56 -4.08
C ASP A 156 1.93 26.31 -3.54
N ASP A 157 2.88 25.74 -4.30
CA ASP A 157 3.61 24.56 -3.86
C ASP A 157 4.65 24.90 -2.79
N SER A 158 4.91 23.92 -1.93
CA SER A 158 5.93 23.97 -0.89
C SER A 158 6.90 22.80 -1.06
N ALA A 159 8.19 23.07 -0.90
CA ALA A 159 9.20 22.03 -0.90
C ALA A 159 10.25 22.26 0.18
N SER A 160 10.84 21.17 0.64
CA SER A 160 11.99 21.19 1.55
C SER A 160 13.00 20.12 1.15
N VAL A 161 14.25 20.32 1.52
CA VAL A 161 15.33 19.35 1.32
C VAL A 161 16.05 19.12 2.63
N VAL A 162 16.08 17.88 3.05
CA VAL A 162 16.82 17.42 4.23
C VAL A 162 17.93 16.50 3.77
N ALA A 163 19.12 16.64 4.33
CA ALA A 163 20.20 15.69 4.13
C ALA A 163 20.53 14.99 5.46
N PHE A 164 20.79 13.70 5.42
CA PHE A 164 21.11 12.93 6.62
C PHE A 164 22.34 12.02 6.42
N SER A 165 23.01 11.77 7.52
CA SER A 165 24.02 10.71 7.70
C SER A 165 23.89 10.17 9.14
N ASP A 166 24.80 10.49 10.05
CA ASP A 166 24.66 10.25 11.50
C ASP A 166 23.69 11.26 12.16
N ARG A 167 23.41 12.37 11.47
CA ARG A 167 22.47 13.43 11.86
C ARG A 167 21.76 13.98 10.63
N ALA A 168 20.57 14.53 10.83
CA ALA A 168 19.85 15.22 9.78
C ALA A 168 20.07 16.74 9.84
N GLU A 169 20.08 17.38 8.67
CA GLU A 169 20.23 18.83 8.47
C GLU A 169 19.26 19.30 7.39
N VAL A 170 18.55 20.40 7.67
CA VAL A 170 17.67 21.04 6.67
C VAL A 170 18.52 21.89 5.73
N ILE A 171 18.68 21.46 4.51
CA ILE A 171 19.47 22.14 3.48
C ILE A 171 18.68 23.26 2.84
N VAL A 172 17.41 22.98 2.49
CA VAL A 172 16.47 23.96 1.92
C VAL A 172 15.19 23.88 2.73
N SER A 173 14.85 24.98 3.40
CA SER A 173 13.55 25.10 4.10
C SER A 173 12.45 25.51 3.11
N PRO A 174 11.16 25.30 3.44
CA PRO A 174 10.06 25.70 2.56
C PRO A 174 10.06 27.17 2.17
N ASP A 175 10.54 28.05 3.06
CA ASP A 175 10.62 29.50 2.82
C ASP A 175 11.65 29.90 1.74
N HIS A 176 12.61 29.01 1.45
CA HIS A 176 13.69 29.25 0.49
C HIS A 176 13.67 28.30 -0.72
N ALA A 177 12.64 27.45 -0.83
CA ALA A 177 12.58 26.45 -1.91
C ALA A 177 12.52 27.09 -3.31
N LYS A 178 11.87 28.22 -3.43
CA LYS A 178 11.72 28.97 -4.71
C LYS A 178 12.88 29.91 -5.01
N ASP A 179 13.76 30.17 -4.07
CA ASP A 179 15.03 30.88 -4.31
C ASP A 179 16.08 29.92 -4.86
N ILE A 180 15.96 29.62 -6.14
CA ILE A 180 16.81 28.64 -6.84
C ILE A 180 18.33 28.98 -6.70
N PRO A 181 18.79 30.24 -6.82
CA PRO A 181 20.19 30.58 -6.56
C PRO A 181 20.65 30.17 -5.15
N THR A 182 19.89 30.49 -4.11
CA THR A 182 20.21 30.11 -2.73
C THR A 182 20.13 28.60 -2.52
N ALA A 183 19.10 27.92 -3.03
CA ALA A 183 18.97 26.46 -2.97
C ALA A 183 20.17 25.77 -3.67
N ARG A 184 20.57 26.25 -4.85
CA ARG A 184 21.73 25.74 -5.57
C ARG A 184 23.04 25.92 -4.77
N ALA A 185 23.24 27.08 -4.17
CA ALA A 185 24.41 27.35 -3.36
C ALA A 185 24.49 26.39 -2.17
N ARG A 186 23.38 26.20 -1.43
CA ARG A 186 23.33 25.29 -0.28
C ARG A 186 23.53 23.84 -0.68
N LEU A 187 22.87 23.37 -1.74
CA LEU A 187 23.04 22.01 -2.26
C LEU A 187 24.45 21.73 -2.76
N SER A 188 25.15 22.75 -3.33
CA SER A 188 26.53 22.57 -3.78
C SER A 188 27.54 22.37 -2.63
N LEU A 189 27.22 22.84 -1.43
CA LEU A 189 28.00 22.66 -0.22
C LEU A 189 27.78 21.29 0.45
N LEU A 190 26.74 20.56 0.06
CA LEU A 190 26.44 19.24 0.61
C LEU A 190 27.56 18.26 0.30
N GLN A 191 28.23 17.77 1.31
CA GLN A 191 29.31 16.78 1.18
C GLN A 191 28.85 15.42 1.70
N ALA A 192 29.23 14.36 0.99
CA ALA A 192 28.96 13.00 1.42
C ALA A 192 29.98 12.58 2.49
N ASP A 193 29.49 12.35 3.72
CA ASP A 193 30.30 11.95 4.88
C ASP A 193 29.40 11.28 5.95
N GLY A 194 30.03 10.44 6.79
CA GLY A 194 29.35 9.76 7.91
C GLY A 194 28.68 8.43 7.52
N GLY A 195 27.86 7.93 8.43
CA GLY A 195 27.07 6.71 8.31
C GLY A 195 25.69 6.94 7.67
N THR A 196 24.75 6.05 7.98
CA THR A 196 23.40 6.08 7.43
C THR A 196 22.39 5.81 8.56
N GLU A 197 21.73 6.86 9.09
CA GLU A 197 20.64 6.77 10.05
C GLU A 197 19.35 7.31 9.41
N ILE A 198 18.57 6.42 8.80
CA ILE A 198 17.35 6.77 8.02
C ILE A 198 16.31 7.43 8.93
N GLY A 199 16.19 6.97 10.19
CA GLY A 199 15.24 7.53 11.16
C GLY A 199 15.46 9.03 11.40
N GLN A 200 16.69 9.50 11.46
CA GLN A 200 17.02 10.93 11.58
C GLN A 200 16.50 11.72 10.37
N GLY A 201 16.72 11.18 9.17
CA GLY A 201 16.23 11.77 7.92
C GLY A 201 14.70 11.85 7.87
N LEU A 202 14.02 10.75 8.19
CA LEU A 202 12.56 10.69 8.21
C LEU A 202 11.97 11.66 9.25
N GLN A 203 12.51 11.68 10.47
CA GLN A 203 12.03 12.56 11.54
C GLN A 203 12.12 14.04 11.14
N SER A 204 13.28 14.45 10.59
CA SER A 204 13.48 15.82 10.13
C SER A 204 12.59 16.14 8.92
N GLY A 205 12.46 15.22 7.96
CA GLY A 205 11.61 15.40 6.78
C GLY A 205 10.13 15.55 7.13
N LEU A 206 9.61 14.74 8.03
CA LEU A 206 8.23 14.84 8.51
C LEU A 206 7.99 16.17 9.25
N ALA A 207 8.95 16.63 10.06
CA ALA A 207 8.85 17.93 10.73
C ALA A 207 8.81 19.11 9.74
N GLU A 208 9.54 19.03 8.61
CA GLU A 208 9.47 20.07 7.57
C GLU A 208 8.14 20.05 6.80
N LEU A 209 7.56 18.88 6.54
CA LEU A 209 6.23 18.75 5.93
C LEU A 209 5.13 19.34 6.84
N ASP A 210 5.19 19.05 8.14
CA ASP A 210 4.22 19.57 9.14
C ASP A 210 4.13 21.10 9.15
N ARG A 211 5.21 21.82 8.80
CA ARG A 211 5.24 23.30 8.79
C ARG A 211 4.33 23.93 7.73
N ARG A 212 4.02 23.21 6.67
CA ARG A 212 3.28 23.71 5.49
C ARG A 212 2.10 22.83 5.10
N MET A 213 1.71 21.91 5.97
CA MET A 213 0.56 21.04 5.73
C MET A 213 -0.73 21.83 5.81
N THR A 214 -1.59 21.69 4.80
CA THR A 214 -2.95 22.23 4.76
C THR A 214 -3.93 21.14 4.35
N PRO A 215 -5.22 21.26 4.63
CA PRO A 215 -6.22 20.27 4.20
C PRO A 215 -6.31 20.10 2.66
N GLU A 216 -5.92 21.11 1.90
CA GLU A 216 -5.93 21.11 0.43
C GLU A 216 -4.59 20.65 -0.17
N SER A 217 -3.56 20.43 0.66
CA SER A 217 -2.24 20.03 0.19
C SER A 217 -2.05 18.53 0.23
N ILE A 218 -1.41 17.99 -0.82
CA ILE A 218 -0.88 16.64 -0.78
C ILE A 218 0.54 16.67 -0.22
N SER A 219 0.75 16.00 0.91
CA SER A 219 2.05 15.93 1.57
C SER A 219 2.78 14.64 1.20
N HIS A 220 4.01 14.78 0.71
CA HIS A 220 4.79 13.66 0.17
C HIS A 220 6.25 13.72 0.57
N LEU A 221 6.81 12.62 1.07
CA LEU A 221 8.22 12.48 1.40
C LEU A 221 8.90 11.55 0.38
N ILE A 222 10.03 11.99 -0.18
CA ILE A 222 10.88 11.17 -1.04
C ILE A 222 12.18 10.89 -0.31
N LEU A 223 12.40 9.65 0.08
CA LEU A 223 13.64 9.18 0.68
C LEU A 223 14.59 8.64 -0.41
N ILE A 224 15.80 9.18 -0.49
CA ILE A 224 16.84 8.72 -1.43
C ILE A 224 18.01 8.19 -0.62
N THR A 225 18.34 6.91 -0.78
CA THR A 225 19.45 6.26 -0.06
C THR A 225 20.16 5.23 -0.93
N ASP A 226 21.44 5.00 -0.66
CA ASP A 226 22.22 3.90 -1.25
C ASP A 226 22.79 2.95 -0.18
N GLY A 227 22.46 3.19 1.09
CA GLY A 227 22.98 2.47 2.24
C GLY A 227 21.95 1.75 3.10
N ARG A 228 22.46 0.99 4.05
CA ARG A 228 21.64 0.33 5.09
C ARG A 228 21.70 1.16 6.35
N THR A 229 20.56 1.36 6.97
CA THR A 229 20.50 1.85 8.34
C THR A 229 20.83 0.72 9.33
N TYR A 230 21.28 1.07 10.50
CA TYR A 230 21.65 0.10 11.54
C TYR A 230 21.14 0.54 12.90
N GLY A 231 20.13 -0.21 13.41
CA GLY A 231 19.65 -0.06 14.79
C GLY A 231 18.57 0.99 14.99
N ASP A 232 18.08 1.65 13.92
CA ASP A 232 16.96 2.59 13.94
C ASP A 232 15.75 2.11 13.11
N GLU A 233 15.71 0.83 12.71
CA GLU A 233 14.65 0.26 11.92
C GLU A 233 13.28 0.41 12.60
N ASP A 234 13.20 0.15 13.90
CA ASP A 234 11.95 0.30 14.68
C ASP A 234 11.47 1.75 14.69
N LEU A 235 12.40 2.71 14.85
CA LEU A 235 12.10 4.14 14.75
C LEU A 235 11.58 4.51 13.35
N CYS A 236 12.17 3.98 12.29
CA CYS A 236 11.71 4.21 10.92
C CYS A 236 10.26 3.74 10.73
N LEU A 237 9.91 2.56 11.29
CA LEU A 237 8.56 2.00 11.21
C LEU A 237 7.55 2.78 12.05
N GLU A 238 7.95 3.30 13.21
CA GLU A 238 7.13 4.19 14.03
C GLU A 238 6.87 5.52 13.30
N LEU A 239 7.90 6.13 12.71
CA LEU A 239 7.77 7.34 11.92
C LEU A 239 6.90 7.14 10.67
N ALA A 240 6.96 5.96 10.04
CA ALA A 240 6.07 5.61 8.94
C ALA A 240 4.60 5.53 9.40
N SER A 241 4.34 5.00 10.60
CA SER A 241 2.99 5.00 11.18
C SER A 241 2.49 6.42 11.47
N GLN A 242 3.35 7.28 12.04
CA GLN A 242 3.03 8.70 12.25
C GLN A 242 2.77 9.46 10.94
N ALA A 243 3.53 9.13 9.86
CA ALA A 243 3.32 9.68 8.53
C ALA A 243 1.95 9.26 7.96
N HIS A 244 1.59 7.98 8.12
CA HIS A 244 0.27 7.47 7.74
C HIS A 244 -0.87 8.21 8.43
N ASP A 245 -0.79 8.39 9.76
CA ASP A 245 -1.80 9.10 10.55
C ASP A 245 -1.98 10.56 10.12
N LYS A 246 -0.96 11.15 9.47
CA LYS A 246 -0.96 12.49 8.91
C LYS A 246 -1.21 12.53 7.40
N SER A 247 -1.61 11.43 6.79
CA SER A 247 -1.84 11.33 5.34
C SER A 247 -0.60 11.66 4.49
N ILE A 248 0.60 11.43 5.02
CA ILE A 248 1.87 11.64 4.32
C ILE A 248 2.31 10.32 3.68
N SER A 249 2.40 10.28 2.35
CA SER A 249 2.97 9.15 1.62
C SER A 249 4.49 9.24 1.58
N ILE A 250 5.19 8.09 1.74
CA ILE A 250 6.65 8.01 1.67
C ILE A 250 7.05 7.14 0.48
N ASN A 251 7.66 7.75 -0.54
CA ASN A 251 8.34 7.03 -1.62
C ASN A 251 9.82 6.88 -1.30
N SER A 252 10.37 5.71 -1.56
CA SER A 252 11.77 5.43 -1.34
C SER A 252 12.48 5.09 -2.65
N ILE A 253 13.65 5.72 -2.88
CA ILE A 253 14.50 5.48 -4.03
C ILE A 253 15.81 4.88 -3.52
N GLY A 254 16.03 3.61 -3.84
CA GLY A 254 17.28 2.92 -3.53
C GLY A 254 18.24 2.94 -4.71
N ILE A 255 19.43 3.52 -4.55
CA ILE A 255 20.47 3.61 -5.58
C ILE A 255 21.53 2.52 -5.36
N GLY A 256 21.78 1.68 -6.37
CA GLY A 256 22.68 0.55 -6.22
C GLY A 256 22.07 -0.58 -5.36
N ALA A 257 22.90 -1.48 -4.84
CA ALA A 257 22.41 -2.74 -4.29
C ALA A 257 22.45 -2.87 -2.76
N ASP A 258 23.06 -1.93 -2.04
CA ASP A 258 23.45 -2.14 -0.64
C ASP A 258 22.49 -1.62 0.45
N TRP A 259 21.29 -1.17 0.07
CA TRP A 259 20.26 -0.69 0.98
C TRP A 259 19.29 -1.79 1.46
N ASN A 260 18.53 -1.52 2.53
CA ASN A 260 17.60 -2.45 3.15
C ASN A 260 16.23 -2.40 2.46
N ASP A 261 16.00 -3.31 1.50
CA ASP A 261 14.76 -3.36 0.71
C ASP A 261 13.53 -3.81 1.50
N ARG A 262 13.70 -4.56 2.59
CA ARG A 262 12.57 -4.97 3.46
C ARG A 262 12.06 -3.78 4.27
N LEU A 263 12.97 -2.99 4.84
CA LEU A 263 12.59 -1.79 5.60
C LEU A 263 11.89 -0.76 4.70
N LEU A 264 12.46 -0.47 3.52
CA LEU A 264 11.87 0.51 2.62
C LEU A 264 10.50 0.05 2.08
N ASP A 265 10.35 -1.24 1.76
CA ASP A 265 9.04 -1.81 1.36
C ASP A 265 8.00 -1.68 2.48
N GLU A 266 8.38 -1.93 3.73
CA GLU A 266 7.48 -1.82 4.87
C GLU A 266 7.06 -0.37 5.13
N ILE A 267 7.99 0.59 5.06
CA ILE A 267 7.70 2.03 5.16
C ILE A 267 6.69 2.44 4.07
N ALA A 268 6.96 2.07 2.83
CA ALA A 268 6.12 2.40 1.69
C ALA A 268 4.74 1.74 1.80
N SER A 269 4.67 0.47 2.22
CA SER A 269 3.41 -0.25 2.42
C SER A 269 2.50 0.40 3.47
N ARG A 270 3.07 0.85 4.59
CA ARG A 270 2.33 1.53 5.66
C ARG A 270 1.76 2.88 5.22
N THR A 271 2.50 3.60 4.38
CA THR A 271 2.16 4.98 3.98
C THR A 271 1.49 5.09 2.61
N GLY A 272 1.22 3.97 1.95
CA GLY A 272 0.66 3.96 0.59
C GLY A 272 1.62 4.44 -0.51
N GLY A 273 2.89 4.61 -0.17
CA GLY A 273 3.95 5.00 -1.11
C GLY A 273 4.45 3.86 -1.99
N ASN A 274 5.68 4.00 -2.51
CA ASN A 274 6.33 3.01 -3.37
C ASN A 274 7.84 2.96 -3.14
N VAL A 275 8.49 1.86 -3.58
CA VAL A 275 9.95 1.70 -3.56
C VAL A 275 10.45 1.44 -4.97
N VAL A 276 11.42 2.24 -5.40
CA VAL A 276 12.05 2.12 -6.72
C VAL A 276 13.53 1.79 -6.55
N PHE A 277 13.97 0.78 -7.28
CA PHE A 277 15.38 0.41 -7.40
C PHE A 277 16.01 1.04 -8.63
N LEU A 278 17.09 1.77 -8.45
CA LEU A 278 17.91 2.31 -9.53
C LEU A 278 19.28 1.66 -9.53
N SER A 279 19.60 0.89 -10.56
CA SER A 279 20.92 0.30 -10.75
C SER A 279 21.99 1.38 -11.07
N THR A 280 21.57 2.48 -11.69
CA THR A 280 22.42 3.61 -12.04
C THR A 280 21.84 4.94 -11.55
N PRO A 281 22.66 5.88 -11.07
CA PRO A 281 22.17 7.17 -10.56
C PRO A 281 21.61 8.09 -11.64
N THR A 282 21.88 7.84 -12.92
CA THR A 282 21.44 8.69 -14.05
C THR A 282 19.93 8.77 -14.21
N ALA A 283 19.20 7.74 -13.79
CA ALA A 283 17.73 7.70 -13.88
C ALA A 283 17.02 8.45 -12.74
N VAL A 284 17.76 9.00 -11.74
CA VAL A 284 17.15 9.71 -10.60
C VAL A 284 16.36 10.94 -11.07
N THR A 285 16.86 11.69 -12.03
CA THR A 285 16.22 12.91 -12.52
C THR A 285 14.85 12.62 -13.15
N ASP A 286 14.80 11.67 -14.06
CA ASP A 286 13.55 11.29 -14.72
C ASP A 286 12.54 10.70 -13.73
N LEU A 287 13.02 9.91 -12.77
CA LEU A 287 12.17 9.33 -11.74
C LEU A 287 11.56 10.39 -10.83
N LEU A 288 12.37 11.33 -10.33
CA LEU A 288 11.89 12.41 -9.47
C LEU A 288 10.90 13.32 -10.20
N HIS A 289 11.16 13.63 -11.47
CA HIS A 289 10.24 14.41 -12.31
C HIS A 289 8.90 13.66 -12.47
N ASN A 290 8.92 12.36 -12.79
CA ASN A 290 7.71 11.56 -12.92
C ASN A 290 6.92 11.48 -11.59
N ILE A 291 7.59 11.38 -10.44
CA ILE A 291 6.93 11.42 -9.14
C ILE A 291 6.25 12.78 -8.93
N PHE A 292 6.95 13.88 -9.18
CA PHE A 292 6.42 15.23 -9.02
C PHE A 292 5.22 15.48 -9.95
N ASP A 293 5.33 15.09 -11.22
CA ASP A 293 4.23 15.20 -12.19
C ASP A 293 3.01 14.39 -11.76
N SER A 294 3.22 13.19 -11.22
CA SER A 294 2.12 12.35 -10.71
C SER A 294 1.39 13.00 -9.53
N LEU A 295 2.12 13.70 -8.64
CA LEU A 295 1.51 14.42 -7.51
C LEU A 295 0.56 15.53 -7.97
N SER A 296 0.87 16.20 -9.08
CA SER A 296 0.00 17.23 -9.67
C SER A 296 -1.32 16.68 -10.20
N GLN A 297 -1.41 15.36 -10.42
CA GLN A 297 -2.58 14.67 -10.96
C GLN A 297 -3.39 13.92 -9.88
N VAL A 298 -3.02 14.06 -8.61
CA VAL A 298 -3.76 13.40 -7.51
C VAL A 298 -5.12 14.05 -7.35
N VAL A 299 -6.16 13.22 -7.34
CA VAL A 299 -7.55 13.62 -7.11
C VAL A 299 -7.99 13.26 -5.70
N ALA A 300 -7.56 12.08 -5.23
CA ALA A 300 -7.81 11.65 -3.86
C ALA A 300 -6.50 11.18 -3.21
N GLY A 301 -6.19 11.74 -2.06
CA GLY A 301 -5.08 11.34 -1.20
C GLY A 301 -5.47 10.27 -0.19
N ASN A 302 -4.47 9.57 0.36
CA ASN A 302 -4.61 8.64 1.48
C ASN A 302 -5.77 7.64 1.31
N VAL A 303 -5.90 7.04 0.10
CA VAL A 303 -6.95 6.08 -0.16
C VAL A 303 -6.70 4.81 0.65
N GLN A 304 -7.71 4.36 1.38
CA GLN A 304 -7.65 3.21 2.27
C GLN A 304 -8.75 2.21 1.96
N LEU A 305 -8.47 0.93 2.20
CA LEU A 305 -9.43 -0.14 2.22
C LEU A 305 -9.57 -0.66 3.66
N THR A 306 -10.72 -0.41 4.25
CA THR A 306 -11.07 -0.80 5.63
C THR A 306 -12.19 -1.83 5.62
N GLY A 307 -12.60 -2.31 6.80
CA GLY A 307 -13.73 -3.23 6.94
C GLY A 307 -13.34 -4.61 7.45
N ALA A 308 -14.09 -5.63 7.08
CA ALA A 308 -13.92 -7.00 7.57
C ALA A 308 -14.09 -8.04 6.45
N ILE A 309 -13.31 -9.10 6.54
CA ILE A 309 -13.48 -10.33 5.74
C ILE A 309 -14.52 -11.22 6.43
N GLY A 310 -15.30 -11.97 5.64
CA GLY A 310 -16.32 -12.89 6.15
C GLY A 310 -15.72 -13.94 7.11
N GLN A 311 -16.48 -14.39 8.11
CA GLN A 311 -15.98 -15.30 9.17
C GLN A 311 -15.42 -16.63 8.66
N SER A 312 -15.93 -17.11 7.52
CA SER A 312 -15.48 -18.36 6.91
C SER A 312 -14.31 -18.14 5.94
N LEU A 313 -13.65 -16.98 6.01
CA LEU A 313 -12.54 -16.63 5.12
C LEU A 313 -11.41 -15.97 5.91
N ASP A 314 -10.19 -16.18 5.41
CA ASP A 314 -9.01 -15.44 5.86
C ASP A 314 -8.41 -14.65 4.68
N LEU A 315 -7.97 -13.42 4.92
CA LEU A 315 -7.14 -12.67 3.99
C LEU A 315 -5.71 -13.19 4.10
N ARG A 316 -5.27 -13.92 3.09
CA ARG A 316 -3.92 -14.50 3.05
C ARG A 316 -2.87 -13.52 2.56
N SER A 317 -3.22 -12.70 1.59
CA SER A 317 -2.36 -11.65 1.06
C SER A 317 -3.17 -10.62 0.28
N ALA A 318 -2.68 -9.38 0.26
CA ALA A 318 -3.15 -8.33 -0.63
C ALA A 318 -1.98 -7.80 -1.45
N PHE A 319 -2.25 -7.46 -2.71
CA PHE A 319 -1.24 -6.94 -3.61
C PHE A 319 -1.82 -5.78 -4.44
N ARG A 320 -1.22 -4.59 -4.36
CA ARG A 320 -1.53 -3.49 -5.25
C ARG A 320 -0.86 -3.76 -6.60
N LEU A 321 -1.65 -3.74 -7.68
CA LEU A 321 -1.18 -3.95 -9.05
C LEU A 321 -0.92 -2.62 -9.76
N ARG A 322 -1.71 -1.59 -9.41
CA ARG A 322 -1.62 -0.23 -9.97
C ARG A 322 -1.91 0.80 -8.89
N PRO A 323 -1.34 2.02 -9.02
CA PRO A 323 -0.41 2.48 -10.06
C PRO A 323 0.97 1.83 -9.94
N ASP A 324 1.45 1.55 -8.74
CA ASP A 324 2.78 1.02 -8.44
C ASP A 324 2.64 -0.34 -7.77
N PRO A 325 3.13 -1.41 -8.40
CA PRO A 325 2.96 -2.76 -7.88
C PRO A 325 3.71 -2.98 -6.57
N MET A 326 2.96 -3.45 -5.54
CA MET A 326 3.57 -3.68 -4.22
C MET A 326 2.71 -4.63 -3.36
N PRO A 327 3.31 -5.48 -2.51
CA PRO A 327 2.57 -6.22 -1.49
C PRO A 327 2.04 -5.26 -0.42
N LEU A 328 0.78 -5.45 0.00
CA LEU A 328 0.10 -4.64 1.01
C LEU A 328 -0.07 -5.34 2.36
N GLY A 329 0.30 -6.64 2.44
CA GLY A 329 0.12 -7.44 3.65
C GLY A 329 -1.12 -8.34 3.63
N ASP A 330 -1.52 -8.78 4.83
CA ASP A 330 -2.58 -9.78 5.04
C ASP A 330 -3.64 -9.32 6.05
N ARG A 331 -3.67 -8.03 6.41
CA ARG A 331 -4.59 -7.46 7.40
C ARG A 331 -5.14 -6.12 6.95
N LEU A 332 -6.42 -5.91 7.23
CA LEU A 332 -7.06 -4.61 7.11
C LEU A 332 -6.75 -3.75 8.36
N PRO A 333 -6.65 -2.43 8.23
CA PRO A 333 -6.78 -1.63 7.03
C PRO A 333 -5.58 -1.75 6.08
N LEU A 334 -5.81 -1.52 4.76
CA LEU A 334 -4.77 -1.46 3.74
C LEU A 334 -4.65 -0.04 3.19
N SER A 335 -3.45 0.51 3.21
CA SER A 335 -3.16 1.79 2.58
C SER A 335 -2.93 1.61 1.09
N LEU A 336 -3.82 2.18 0.27
CA LEU A 336 -3.77 2.02 -1.19
C LEU A 336 -2.97 3.13 -1.89
N GLY A 337 -2.64 4.20 -1.17
CA GLY A 337 -1.92 5.36 -1.69
C GLY A 337 -2.84 6.39 -2.33
N ASN A 338 -2.33 7.12 -3.33
CA ASN A 338 -3.04 8.22 -3.96
C ASN A 338 -3.71 7.77 -5.26
N LEU A 339 -4.94 8.24 -5.50
CA LEU A 339 -5.65 8.00 -6.75
C LEU A 339 -5.44 9.19 -7.69
N LEU A 340 -4.84 8.89 -8.84
CA LEU A 340 -4.54 9.88 -9.86
C LEU A 340 -5.72 10.03 -10.83
N LYS A 341 -5.83 11.20 -11.43
CA LYS A 341 -6.76 11.49 -12.52
C LYS A 341 -6.57 10.47 -13.66
N ASP A 342 -7.66 10.05 -14.27
CA ASP A 342 -7.70 9.11 -15.41
C ASP A 342 -6.97 7.78 -15.16
N SER A 343 -6.69 7.46 -13.91
CA SER A 343 -6.00 6.25 -13.46
C SER A 343 -6.91 5.34 -12.64
N SER A 344 -6.39 4.19 -12.26
CA SER A 344 -7.08 3.28 -11.34
C SER A 344 -6.12 2.74 -10.29
N ILE A 345 -6.62 2.54 -9.07
CA ILE A 345 -5.97 1.67 -8.11
C ILE A 345 -6.54 0.27 -8.30
N GLU A 346 -5.66 -0.70 -8.56
CA GLU A 346 -6.05 -2.10 -8.71
C GLU A 346 -5.42 -2.92 -7.59
N VAL A 347 -6.26 -3.64 -6.83
CA VAL A 347 -5.81 -4.45 -5.69
C VAL A 347 -6.34 -5.87 -5.83
N LEU A 348 -5.43 -6.84 -5.79
CA LEU A 348 -5.77 -8.26 -5.75
C LEU A 348 -5.71 -8.75 -4.31
N LEU A 349 -6.83 -9.27 -3.83
CA LEU A 349 -6.95 -9.95 -2.53
C LEU A 349 -6.93 -11.45 -2.76
N GLU A 350 -6.09 -12.18 -2.02
CA GLU A 350 -6.07 -13.63 -1.97
C GLU A 350 -6.75 -14.08 -0.68
N LEU A 351 -7.87 -14.72 -0.82
CA LEU A 351 -8.70 -15.18 0.28
C LEU A 351 -8.66 -16.71 0.36
N VAL A 352 -8.59 -17.24 1.58
CA VAL A 352 -8.76 -18.67 1.85
C VAL A 352 -10.15 -18.86 2.42
N VAL A 353 -11.01 -19.55 1.67
CA VAL A 353 -12.35 -19.95 2.12
C VAL A 353 -12.21 -21.25 2.90
N HIS A 354 -12.62 -21.26 4.18
CA HIS A 354 -12.68 -22.45 5.00
C HIS A 354 -13.71 -23.45 4.48
N PRO A 355 -13.69 -24.72 4.88
CA PRO A 355 -14.66 -25.71 4.48
C PRO A 355 -16.09 -25.21 4.67
N VAL A 356 -16.90 -25.32 3.61
CA VAL A 356 -18.32 -24.92 3.59
C VAL A 356 -19.16 -26.13 3.25
N SER A 357 -20.12 -26.47 4.14
CA SER A 357 -20.96 -27.66 4.03
C SER A 357 -22.38 -27.38 3.49
N GLU A 358 -22.82 -26.12 3.46
CA GLU A 358 -24.19 -25.77 3.09
C GLU A 358 -24.19 -24.83 1.87
N GLN A 359 -25.17 -25.04 0.98
CA GLN A 359 -25.44 -24.14 -0.14
C GLN A 359 -26.12 -22.86 0.35
N GLY A 360 -25.86 -21.74 -0.33
CA GLY A 360 -26.51 -20.47 -0.03
C GLY A 360 -25.60 -19.27 -0.30
N ALA A 361 -26.03 -18.10 0.14
CA ALA A 361 -25.24 -16.89 0.01
C ALA A 361 -24.12 -16.84 1.09
N LEU A 362 -22.89 -16.61 0.66
CA LEU A 362 -21.73 -16.44 1.53
C LEU A 362 -21.23 -14.99 1.45
N SER A 363 -21.13 -14.34 2.60
CA SER A 363 -20.47 -13.04 2.69
C SER A 363 -18.96 -13.22 2.57
N ILE A 364 -18.39 -12.68 1.49
CA ILE A 364 -16.93 -12.68 1.25
C ILE A 364 -16.28 -11.59 2.07
N ALA A 365 -16.81 -10.36 1.98
CA ALA A 365 -16.25 -9.22 2.70
C ALA A 365 -17.27 -8.07 2.76
N HIS A 366 -17.19 -7.29 3.82
CA HIS A 366 -17.76 -5.95 3.92
C HIS A 366 -16.62 -4.95 4.04
N LEU A 367 -16.36 -4.26 2.95
CA LEU A 367 -15.24 -3.33 2.83
C LEU A 367 -15.76 -1.91 2.67
N THR A 368 -14.91 -0.95 3.01
CA THR A 368 -15.18 0.47 2.79
C THR A 368 -13.94 1.08 2.17
N ILE A 369 -14.11 1.80 1.07
CA ILE A 369 -13.07 2.62 0.46
C ILE A 369 -13.28 4.04 0.95
N SER A 370 -12.26 4.59 1.59
CA SER A 370 -12.19 5.98 2.05
C SER A 370 -10.99 6.68 1.43
N GLY A 371 -11.01 8.00 1.38
CA GLY A 371 -9.90 8.80 0.89
C GLY A 371 -10.20 10.29 0.98
N GLU A 372 -9.17 11.10 1.00
CA GLU A 372 -9.27 12.55 1.10
C GLU A 372 -9.36 13.17 -0.29
N ILE A 373 -10.54 13.66 -0.68
CA ILE A 373 -10.71 14.41 -1.92
C ILE A 373 -10.10 15.79 -1.73
N LEU A 374 -9.11 16.12 -2.56
CA LEU A 374 -8.33 17.36 -2.47
C LEU A 374 -9.08 18.59 -3.01
N ASN A 375 -10.40 18.54 -3.00
CA ASN A 375 -11.29 19.64 -3.38
C ASN A 375 -12.31 19.87 -2.27
N PRO A 376 -12.17 20.95 -1.46
CA PRO A 376 -13.03 21.22 -0.31
C PRO A 376 -14.49 21.54 -0.69
N THR A 377 -14.78 21.80 -1.97
CA THR A 377 -16.15 22.07 -2.45
C THR A 377 -16.95 20.81 -2.72
N ILE A 378 -16.31 19.63 -2.68
CA ILE A 378 -16.95 18.36 -2.97
C ILE A 378 -17.25 17.64 -1.66
N ASP A 379 -18.54 17.44 -1.40
CA ASP A 379 -18.99 16.57 -0.31
C ASP A 379 -18.99 15.12 -0.81
N CYS A 380 -17.94 14.39 -0.46
CA CYS A 380 -17.72 13.01 -0.87
C CYS A 380 -17.89 12.07 0.33
N THR A 381 -18.68 11.03 0.14
CA THR A 381 -18.84 9.96 1.12
C THR A 381 -17.94 8.77 0.80
N ASP A 382 -17.59 8.00 1.82
CA ASP A 382 -16.91 6.73 1.66
C ASP A 382 -17.74 5.78 0.80
N LEU A 383 -17.06 4.85 0.08
CA LEU A 383 -17.72 3.85 -0.75
C LEU A 383 -17.82 2.52 0.00
N PRO A 384 -19.01 2.13 0.49
CA PRO A 384 -19.22 0.81 1.06
C PRO A 384 -19.32 -0.26 -0.04
N LEU A 385 -18.73 -1.43 0.21
CA LEU A 385 -18.70 -2.57 -0.70
C LEU A 385 -19.13 -3.85 0.04
N ALA A 386 -20.35 -4.29 -0.19
CA ALA A 386 -20.83 -5.60 0.26
C ALA A 386 -20.55 -6.65 -0.82
N ILE A 387 -19.61 -7.57 -0.55
CA ILE A 387 -19.17 -8.57 -1.51
C ILE A 387 -19.71 -9.93 -1.10
N LEU A 388 -20.57 -10.48 -1.94
CA LEU A 388 -21.25 -11.77 -1.74
C LEU A 388 -20.87 -12.75 -2.85
N SER A 389 -20.96 -14.03 -2.56
CA SER A 389 -20.83 -15.12 -3.53
C SER A 389 -21.81 -16.23 -3.19
N ASP A 390 -22.29 -16.95 -4.19
CA ASP A 390 -23.13 -18.13 -3.98
C ASP A 390 -22.28 -19.36 -3.71
N VAL A 391 -22.70 -20.17 -2.74
CA VAL A 391 -22.14 -21.50 -2.48
C VAL A 391 -22.98 -22.55 -3.18
N THR A 392 -22.34 -23.43 -3.94
CA THR A 392 -23.01 -24.45 -4.75
C THR A 392 -22.21 -25.77 -4.76
N ASP A 393 -22.86 -26.88 -5.09
CA ASP A 393 -22.24 -28.17 -5.35
C ASP A 393 -21.78 -28.35 -6.80
N THR A 394 -22.23 -27.48 -7.71
CA THR A 394 -21.90 -27.54 -9.14
C THR A 394 -20.80 -26.55 -9.49
N PRO A 395 -19.68 -27.04 -10.08
CA PRO A 395 -18.57 -26.18 -10.51
C PRO A 395 -19.02 -25.11 -11.50
N ASP A 396 -18.42 -23.92 -11.38
CA ASP A 396 -18.55 -22.88 -12.38
C ASP A 396 -17.88 -23.32 -13.69
N THR A 397 -18.57 -23.19 -14.80
CA THR A 397 -18.07 -23.56 -16.14
C THR A 397 -17.43 -22.37 -16.86
N GLU A 398 -17.62 -21.16 -16.38
CA GLU A 398 -17.03 -19.97 -16.98
C GLU A 398 -15.56 -19.81 -16.55
N PRO A 399 -14.67 -19.43 -17.48
CA PRO A 399 -13.29 -19.17 -17.15
C PRO A 399 -13.19 -17.91 -16.26
N PRO A 400 -12.18 -17.82 -15.38
CA PRO A 400 -11.89 -16.60 -14.64
C PRO A 400 -11.70 -15.39 -15.56
N ALA A 401 -11.99 -14.18 -15.07
CA ALA A 401 -11.72 -12.96 -15.81
C ALA A 401 -10.24 -12.88 -16.23
N SER A 402 -9.98 -12.52 -17.49
CA SER A 402 -8.61 -12.43 -18.06
C SER A 402 -7.68 -11.58 -17.21
N ASP A 403 -8.20 -10.49 -16.64
CA ASP A 403 -7.45 -9.55 -15.80
C ASP A 403 -6.92 -10.22 -14.52
N ILE A 404 -7.70 -11.13 -13.93
CA ILE A 404 -7.26 -11.91 -12.76
C ILE A 404 -6.20 -12.93 -13.16
N VAL A 405 -6.41 -13.62 -14.28
CA VAL A 405 -5.45 -14.63 -14.77
C VAL A 405 -4.10 -13.98 -15.08
N ASP A 406 -4.11 -12.83 -15.77
CA ASP A 406 -2.88 -12.08 -16.07
C ASP A 406 -2.19 -11.61 -14.79
N ALA A 407 -2.93 -11.03 -13.84
CA ALA A 407 -2.38 -10.63 -12.56
C ALA A 407 -1.77 -11.78 -11.77
N LEU A 408 -2.45 -12.93 -11.71
CA LEU A 408 -1.97 -14.12 -11.01
C LEU A 408 -0.68 -14.68 -11.62
N ASN A 409 -0.60 -14.73 -12.96
CA ASN A 409 0.60 -15.18 -13.65
C ASN A 409 1.81 -14.31 -13.33
N LYS A 410 1.63 -13.00 -13.32
CA LYS A 410 2.69 -12.02 -13.00
C LYS A 410 3.09 -12.07 -11.52
N ILE A 411 2.10 -12.15 -10.61
CA ILE A 411 2.38 -12.31 -9.17
C ILE A 411 3.08 -13.64 -8.89
N ALA A 412 2.76 -14.70 -9.64
CA ALA A 412 3.45 -15.98 -9.49
C ALA A 412 4.96 -15.86 -9.77
N MET A 413 5.37 -15.07 -10.77
CA MET A 413 6.79 -14.80 -11.05
C MET A 413 7.45 -14.03 -9.90
N TYR A 414 6.78 -13.00 -9.38
CA TYR A 414 7.25 -12.28 -8.19
C TYR A 414 7.39 -13.21 -6.97
N ARG A 415 6.41 -14.07 -6.72
CA ARG A 415 6.45 -15.03 -5.60
C ARG A 415 7.53 -16.11 -5.79
N LEU A 416 7.82 -16.51 -7.02
CA LEU A 416 8.89 -17.47 -7.30
C LEU A 416 10.27 -16.92 -6.91
N GLN A 417 10.53 -15.63 -7.22
CA GLN A 417 11.79 -15.01 -6.84
C GLN A 417 11.89 -14.81 -5.32
N GLU A 418 10.82 -14.36 -4.64
CA GLU A 418 10.81 -14.20 -3.18
C GLU A 418 11.05 -15.55 -2.47
N LYS A 419 10.41 -16.60 -2.97
CA LYS A 419 10.62 -17.96 -2.42
C LYS A 419 12.03 -18.48 -2.69
N ALA A 420 12.62 -18.21 -3.84
CA ALA A 420 14.01 -18.56 -4.14
C ALA A 420 14.98 -17.82 -3.21
N ARG A 421 14.75 -16.54 -2.96
CA ARG A 421 15.52 -15.73 -2.01
C ARG A 421 15.45 -16.32 -0.59
N HIS A 422 14.25 -16.62 -0.12
CA HIS A 422 14.04 -17.20 1.21
C HIS A 422 14.72 -18.59 1.34
N GLU A 423 14.60 -19.44 0.33
CA GLU A 423 15.27 -20.74 0.29
C GLU A 423 16.82 -20.60 0.30
N ALA A 424 17.34 -19.58 -0.39
CA ALA A 424 18.79 -19.29 -0.37
C ALA A 424 19.25 -18.79 1.02
N GLU A 425 18.47 -17.95 1.68
CA GLU A 425 18.73 -17.49 3.06
C GLU A 425 18.75 -18.66 4.06
N LEU A 426 17.90 -19.67 3.86
CA LEU A 426 17.86 -20.92 4.65
C LEU A 426 18.95 -21.93 4.27
N GLY A 427 19.83 -21.61 3.32
CA GLY A 427 20.88 -22.51 2.85
C GLY A 427 20.39 -23.65 1.93
N GLN A 428 19.13 -23.60 1.46
CA GLN A 428 18.53 -24.58 0.56
C GLN A 428 18.92 -24.32 -0.90
N VAL A 429 20.22 -24.25 -1.17
CA VAL A 429 20.84 -23.79 -2.42
C VAL A 429 20.26 -24.50 -3.67
N LYS A 430 20.11 -25.83 -3.62
CA LYS A 430 19.61 -26.60 -4.78
C LYS A 430 18.15 -26.29 -5.11
N GLN A 431 17.33 -26.03 -4.09
CA GLN A 431 15.92 -25.71 -4.29
C GLN A 431 15.78 -24.29 -4.84
N ALA A 432 16.51 -23.34 -4.25
CA ALA A 432 16.54 -21.95 -4.72
C ALA A 432 17.03 -21.84 -6.18
N ALA A 433 18.10 -22.54 -6.54
CA ALA A 433 18.60 -22.54 -7.92
C ALA A 433 17.56 -23.08 -8.93
N ARG A 434 16.93 -24.24 -8.64
CA ARG A 434 15.85 -24.77 -9.49
C ARG A 434 14.68 -23.81 -9.62
N ARG A 435 14.36 -23.07 -8.56
CA ARG A 435 13.26 -22.10 -8.58
C ARG A 435 13.59 -20.90 -9.46
N LEU A 436 14.84 -20.43 -9.45
CA LEU A 436 15.31 -19.39 -10.35
C LEU A 436 15.34 -19.85 -11.82
N GLU A 437 15.70 -21.10 -12.10
CA GLU A 437 15.61 -21.69 -13.43
C GLU A 437 14.16 -21.76 -13.94
N ASN A 438 13.21 -22.14 -13.07
CA ASN A 438 11.80 -22.12 -13.37
C ASN A 438 11.30 -20.68 -13.62
N LEU A 439 11.71 -19.73 -12.78
CA LEU A 439 11.40 -18.32 -12.99
C LEU A 439 11.90 -17.82 -14.35
N ALA A 440 13.13 -18.15 -14.72
CA ALA A 440 13.69 -17.78 -16.02
C ALA A 440 12.87 -18.35 -17.19
N THR A 441 12.39 -19.59 -17.07
CA THR A 441 11.52 -20.19 -18.09
C THR A 441 10.21 -19.42 -18.24
N HIS A 442 9.57 -19.03 -17.14
CA HIS A 442 8.37 -18.20 -17.17
C HIS A 442 8.64 -16.82 -17.77
N LEU A 443 9.73 -16.15 -17.35
CA LEU A 443 10.11 -14.85 -17.88
C LEU A 443 10.35 -14.90 -19.40
N LEU A 444 10.99 -15.95 -19.91
CA LEU A 444 11.18 -16.13 -21.36
C LEU A 444 9.85 -16.30 -22.11
N SER A 445 8.87 -16.98 -21.52
CA SER A 445 7.55 -17.13 -22.13
C SER A 445 6.77 -15.81 -22.20
N TYR A 446 7.11 -14.84 -21.36
CA TYR A 446 6.59 -13.47 -21.38
C TYR A 446 7.44 -12.50 -22.22
N GLY A 447 8.54 -12.96 -22.81
CA GLY A 447 9.43 -12.14 -23.65
C GLY A 447 10.50 -11.36 -22.85
N GLU A 448 10.58 -11.54 -21.55
CA GLU A 448 11.46 -10.82 -20.62
C GLU A 448 12.88 -11.42 -20.59
N LYS A 449 13.62 -11.26 -21.70
CA LYS A 449 14.90 -11.91 -21.92
C LYS A 449 15.99 -11.48 -20.94
N GLU A 450 16.09 -10.19 -20.64
CA GLU A 450 17.14 -9.66 -19.75
C GLU A 450 16.89 -10.09 -18.29
N LEU A 451 15.64 -10.08 -17.85
CA LEU A 451 15.30 -10.53 -16.52
C LEU A 451 15.46 -12.06 -16.36
N ALA A 452 15.14 -12.82 -17.41
CA ALA A 452 15.39 -14.26 -17.45
C ALA A 452 16.90 -14.59 -17.38
N LYS A 453 17.71 -13.81 -18.09
CA LYS A 453 19.18 -13.94 -18.03
C LYS A 453 19.71 -13.62 -16.62
N ALA A 454 19.18 -12.59 -15.97
CA ALA A 454 19.52 -12.29 -14.60
C ALA A 454 19.18 -13.43 -13.64
N ALA A 455 18.00 -14.06 -13.78
CA ALA A 455 17.60 -15.22 -12.99
C ALA A 455 18.52 -16.43 -13.19
N LEU A 456 18.91 -16.73 -14.42
CA LEU A 456 19.86 -17.82 -14.73
C LEU A 456 21.26 -17.53 -14.16
N ASN A 457 21.75 -16.31 -14.28
CA ASN A 457 23.04 -15.92 -13.72
C ASN A 457 23.06 -16.11 -12.21
N GLU A 458 22.00 -15.69 -11.50
CA GLU A 458 21.90 -15.89 -10.06
C GLU A 458 21.75 -17.37 -9.67
N ALA A 459 21.06 -18.20 -10.48
CA ALA A 459 20.99 -19.64 -10.26
C ALA A 459 22.38 -20.30 -10.33
N VAL A 460 23.19 -19.94 -11.35
CA VAL A 460 24.56 -20.41 -11.51
C VAL A 460 25.44 -19.91 -10.35
N ARG A 461 25.36 -18.62 -10.04
CA ARG A 461 26.11 -18.01 -8.93
C ARG A 461 25.83 -18.71 -7.61
N LEU A 462 24.55 -18.97 -7.33
CA LEU A 462 24.10 -19.63 -6.10
C LEU A 462 24.73 -21.03 -5.96
N GLY A 463 24.88 -21.76 -7.08
CA GLY A 463 25.57 -23.04 -7.10
C GLY A 463 27.05 -22.99 -6.72
N HIS A 464 27.74 -21.86 -7.01
CA HIS A 464 29.17 -21.69 -6.72
C HIS A 464 29.44 -21.00 -5.38
N THR A 465 28.67 -19.96 -5.05
CA THR A 465 28.94 -19.09 -3.89
C THR A 465 28.01 -19.36 -2.69
N GLN A 466 26.98 -20.16 -2.89
CA GLN A 466 25.91 -20.45 -1.92
C GLN A 466 25.12 -19.18 -1.48
N ARG A 467 25.24 -18.08 -2.21
CA ARG A 467 24.56 -16.80 -1.94
C ARG A 467 24.17 -16.12 -3.25
N LEU A 468 23.03 -15.45 -3.21
CA LEU A 468 22.61 -14.53 -4.25
C LEU A 468 23.46 -13.26 -4.18
N SER A 469 23.54 -12.51 -5.28
CA SER A 469 24.09 -11.16 -5.23
C SER A 469 23.04 -10.16 -4.80
N SER A 470 23.44 -9.12 -4.05
CA SER A 470 22.52 -8.06 -3.67
C SER A 470 21.91 -7.34 -4.88
N GLU A 471 22.68 -7.20 -5.96
CA GLU A 471 22.19 -6.61 -7.21
C GLU A 471 21.20 -7.54 -7.92
N GLY A 472 21.49 -8.85 -8.03
CA GLY A 472 20.61 -9.82 -8.64
C GLY A 472 19.30 -9.97 -7.89
N GLU A 473 19.32 -10.02 -6.56
CA GLU A 473 18.12 -10.05 -5.74
C GLU A 473 17.20 -8.85 -6.03
N LYS A 474 17.74 -7.62 -6.03
CA LYS A 474 16.96 -6.41 -6.30
C LYS A 474 16.49 -6.34 -7.75
N THR A 475 17.34 -6.67 -8.71
CA THR A 475 16.98 -6.73 -10.12
C THR A 475 15.80 -7.68 -10.35
N LEU A 476 15.83 -8.86 -9.76
CA LEU A 476 14.74 -9.83 -9.89
C LEU A 476 13.48 -9.36 -9.15
N LYS A 477 13.60 -8.86 -7.93
CA LYS A 477 12.47 -8.39 -7.11
C LYS A 477 11.72 -7.24 -7.78
N TYR A 478 12.42 -6.17 -8.12
CA TYR A 478 11.80 -4.98 -8.70
C TYR A 478 11.46 -5.17 -10.18
N GLY A 479 12.25 -5.98 -10.92
CA GLY A 479 11.93 -6.35 -12.29
C GLY A 479 10.64 -7.18 -12.40
N THR A 480 10.45 -8.19 -11.54
CA THR A 480 9.19 -8.96 -11.52
C THR A 480 8.00 -8.15 -11.04
N ARG A 481 8.18 -7.16 -10.14
CA ARG A 481 7.13 -6.19 -9.80
C ARG A 481 6.75 -5.31 -11.00
N ALA A 482 7.73 -4.82 -11.74
CA ALA A 482 7.48 -3.96 -12.89
C ALA A 482 6.65 -4.63 -14.00
N LEU A 483 6.68 -5.97 -14.10
CA LEU A 483 5.84 -6.72 -15.05
C LEU A 483 4.33 -6.59 -14.76
N LEU A 484 3.95 -6.25 -13.56
CA LEU A 484 2.54 -6.02 -13.18
C LEU A 484 1.98 -4.75 -13.82
N LEU A 485 2.83 -3.79 -14.18
CA LEU A 485 2.43 -2.63 -14.94
C LEU A 485 1.98 -3.02 -16.37
N PRO A 486 1.04 -2.27 -16.97
CA PRO A 486 0.71 -2.47 -18.37
C PRO A 486 1.95 -2.26 -19.23
N ALA A 487 2.09 -3.06 -20.29
CA ALA A 487 3.08 -2.76 -21.31
C ALA A 487 2.87 -1.31 -21.77
N LYS A 488 3.94 -0.49 -21.79
CA LYS A 488 3.86 0.86 -22.36
C LYS A 488 3.32 0.71 -23.78
N THR A 489 2.07 1.14 -24.00
CA THR A 489 1.48 1.21 -25.33
C THR A 489 2.23 2.29 -26.11
N GLY A 490 3.23 1.91 -26.89
CA GLY A 490 3.91 2.82 -27.75
C GLY A 490 5.43 2.71 -27.75
N GLU A 491 5.95 1.60 -28.25
CA GLU A 491 7.13 1.64 -29.11
C GLU A 491 6.98 0.48 -30.10
N PRO A 492 7.05 0.77 -31.45
CA PRO A 492 6.93 -0.23 -32.49
C PRO A 492 8.13 -1.17 -32.56
#